data_6e9f74d36c38d00d1c7f62e0d8cd9766
#
_entry.id   6e9f74d36c38d00d1c7f62e0d8cd9766
#
_cell.length_a   1.000
_cell.length_b   1.000
_cell.length_c   1.000
_cell.angle_alpha   90.00
_cell.angle_beta   90.00
_cell.angle_gamma   90.00
#
_symmetry.space_group_name_H-M   'P 1'
#
loop_
_entity.id
_entity.type
_entity.pdbx_description
1 polymer ?
#
loop_
_entity_poly.entity_id
_entity_poly.type
_entity_poly.pdbx_seq_one_letter_code
_entity_poly.pdbx_strand_id
1 'polypeptide(L)'
;MVFNTLREDIRAIFSRDPAARSTVEILICYPGLHALWFHRRAHWLWEHRFRFAARFVSHAGRFLTGIEIHPGARIGKRVVIDHGMGVVIGETAEVGNDVLIYMGVVLGGTALENIKRHPTIGDGVILGSGAIVLGPITIGSGAKVGAGSVVVRSVPPGATVVGVPGRIAGPECKPEGGGPKVEEQMPDPMLRVMSSLLDRQNRLEEKLRAVEQALPATPGAESLRASYVCESQIREVLKEVIDPEVGIDIVDLGLIKDIVITGNRAEINMVLTSKACPLVDHLSDQIRRKVLGVCGIEQVEVRILDEPWNWDRFVKQRASLREI
;
A
#
# COMPACT_ATOMS: atom_id res chain seq x y z
N MET A 1 8.52 -32.22 -26.40
CA MET A 1 8.10 -31.55 -25.14
C MET A 1 8.20 -30.02 -25.23
N VAL A 2 9.32 -29.42 -25.67
CA VAL A 2 9.51 -27.95 -25.68
C VAL A 2 8.45 -27.18 -26.49
N PHE A 3 8.06 -27.67 -27.65
CA PHE A 3 7.05 -27.01 -28.51
C PHE A 3 5.64 -26.97 -27.91
N ASN A 4 5.25 -28.01 -27.14
CA ASN A 4 3.93 -28.03 -26.49
C ASN A 4 3.86 -26.98 -25.36
N THR A 5 4.92 -26.85 -24.56
CA THR A 5 5.00 -25.85 -23.49
C THR A 5 4.95 -24.42 -24.03
N LEU A 6 5.67 -24.16 -25.15
CA LEU A 6 5.64 -22.86 -25.81
C LEU A 6 4.22 -22.48 -26.26
N ARG A 7 3.51 -23.44 -26.86
CA ARG A 7 2.15 -23.23 -27.35
C ARG A 7 1.16 -22.97 -26.20
N GLU A 8 1.36 -23.65 -25.07
CA GLU A 8 0.59 -23.43 -23.84
C GLU A 8 0.85 -22.03 -23.27
N ASP A 9 2.11 -21.58 -23.20
CA ASP A 9 2.48 -20.26 -22.71
C ASP A 9 1.87 -19.14 -23.58
N ILE A 10 1.96 -19.26 -24.91
CA ILE A 10 1.37 -18.28 -25.84
C ILE A 10 -0.14 -18.19 -25.63
N ARG A 11 -0.82 -19.34 -25.50
CA ARG A 11 -2.26 -19.36 -25.23
C ARG A 11 -2.60 -18.72 -23.89
N ALA A 12 -1.79 -18.95 -22.86
CA ALA A 12 -1.98 -18.34 -21.56
C ALA A 12 -1.85 -16.80 -21.62
N ILE A 13 -0.92 -16.28 -22.42
CA ILE A 13 -0.78 -14.83 -22.63
C ILE A 13 -2.03 -14.28 -23.33
N PHE A 14 -2.49 -14.89 -24.42
CA PHE A 14 -3.72 -14.45 -25.12
C PHE A 14 -4.95 -14.45 -24.20
N SER A 15 -5.02 -15.37 -23.24
CA SER A 15 -6.15 -15.44 -22.31
C SER A 15 -6.08 -14.43 -21.18
N ARG A 16 -4.90 -13.88 -20.90
CA ARG A 16 -4.63 -13.00 -19.75
C ARG A 16 -4.38 -11.54 -20.12
N ASP A 17 -3.90 -11.29 -21.34
CA ASP A 17 -3.61 -9.96 -21.85
C ASP A 17 -4.51 -9.61 -23.05
N PRO A 18 -5.52 -8.75 -22.85
CA PRO A 18 -6.38 -8.28 -23.93
C PRO A 18 -5.66 -7.46 -25.02
N ALA A 19 -4.45 -6.93 -24.72
CA ALA A 19 -3.64 -6.17 -25.66
C ALA A 19 -2.89 -7.06 -26.67
N ALA A 20 -2.74 -8.36 -26.39
CA ALA A 20 -2.05 -9.29 -27.26
C ALA A 20 -2.83 -9.50 -28.59
N ARG A 21 -2.22 -9.12 -29.72
CA ARG A 21 -2.89 -9.14 -31.04
C ARG A 21 -2.46 -10.29 -31.94
N SER A 22 -1.21 -10.72 -31.85
CA SER A 22 -0.65 -11.75 -32.71
C SER A 22 0.39 -12.63 -32.03
N THR A 23 0.54 -13.86 -32.50
CA THR A 23 1.59 -14.77 -32.02
C THR A 23 3.00 -14.20 -32.25
N VAL A 24 3.20 -13.49 -33.36
CA VAL A 24 4.51 -12.88 -33.70
C VAL A 24 4.84 -11.78 -32.70
N GLU A 25 3.88 -10.95 -32.34
CA GLU A 25 4.02 -9.91 -31.32
C GLU A 25 4.41 -10.51 -29.96
N ILE A 26 3.72 -11.57 -29.53
CA ILE A 26 4.02 -12.28 -28.28
C ILE A 26 5.46 -12.84 -28.30
N LEU A 27 5.86 -13.44 -29.41
CA LEU A 27 7.19 -14.03 -29.56
C LEU A 27 8.33 -12.99 -29.51
N ILE A 28 8.09 -11.78 -30.00
CA ILE A 28 9.11 -10.74 -30.14
C ILE A 28 9.07 -9.70 -29.00
N CYS A 29 7.88 -9.31 -28.55
CA CYS A 29 7.68 -8.14 -27.71
C CYS A 29 7.33 -8.46 -26.25
N TYR A 30 7.18 -9.74 -25.85
CA TYR A 30 6.80 -10.09 -24.49
C TYR A 30 8.00 -10.57 -23.64
N PRO A 31 8.58 -9.67 -22.85
CA PRO A 31 9.79 -9.98 -22.06
C PRO A 31 9.54 -11.07 -21.02
N GLY A 32 8.30 -11.19 -20.48
CA GLY A 32 7.93 -12.26 -19.55
C GLY A 32 8.06 -13.65 -20.17
N LEU A 33 7.66 -13.83 -21.44
CA LEU A 33 7.84 -15.09 -22.16
C LEU A 33 9.32 -15.41 -22.34
N HIS A 34 10.12 -14.42 -22.73
CA HIS A 34 11.57 -14.59 -22.91
C HIS A 34 12.25 -14.98 -21.59
N ALA A 35 11.89 -14.31 -20.47
CA ALA A 35 12.42 -14.64 -19.15
C ALA A 35 12.16 -16.09 -18.75
N LEU A 36 10.95 -16.61 -19.01
CA LEU A 36 10.61 -18.00 -18.76
C LEU A 36 11.42 -18.97 -19.64
N TRP A 37 11.74 -18.59 -20.87
CA TRP A 37 12.60 -19.41 -21.75
C TRP A 37 14.05 -19.44 -21.26
N PHE A 38 14.59 -18.28 -20.86
CA PHE A 38 15.92 -18.24 -20.24
C PHE A 38 15.96 -19.05 -18.96
N HIS A 39 14.93 -18.92 -18.13
CA HIS A 39 14.84 -19.65 -16.88
C HIS A 39 14.80 -21.18 -17.12
N ARG A 40 13.98 -21.69 -18.03
CA ARG A 40 13.89 -23.14 -18.31
C ARG A 40 15.25 -23.73 -18.74
N ARG A 41 16.05 -22.97 -19.53
CA ARG A 41 17.40 -23.38 -19.92
C ARG A 41 18.35 -23.32 -18.73
N ALA A 42 18.28 -22.24 -17.96
CA ALA A 42 19.10 -22.08 -16.78
C ALA A 42 18.76 -23.15 -15.71
N HIS A 43 17.49 -23.47 -15.52
CA HIS A 43 17.04 -24.49 -14.58
C HIS A 43 17.52 -25.89 -14.98
N TRP A 44 17.43 -26.23 -16.26
CA TRP A 44 17.98 -27.49 -16.77
C TRP A 44 19.48 -27.61 -16.48
N LEU A 45 20.28 -26.57 -16.77
CA LEU A 45 21.70 -26.53 -16.43
C LEU A 45 21.95 -26.67 -14.92
N TRP A 46 21.08 -26.04 -14.13
CA TRP A 46 21.15 -26.10 -12.67
C TRP A 46 20.93 -27.51 -12.12
N GLU A 47 19.95 -28.22 -12.63
CA GLU A 47 19.67 -29.61 -12.28
C GLU A 47 20.81 -30.56 -12.69
N HIS A 48 21.48 -30.28 -13.83
CA HIS A 48 22.63 -31.03 -14.29
C HIS A 48 23.96 -30.60 -13.65
N ARG A 49 23.91 -29.80 -12.58
CA ARG A 49 25.06 -29.31 -11.81
C ARG A 49 25.99 -28.35 -12.54
N PHE A 50 25.66 -27.85 -13.70
CA PHE A 50 26.40 -26.76 -14.39
C PHE A 50 26.07 -25.39 -13.78
N ARG A 51 26.38 -25.22 -12.47
CA ARG A 51 25.94 -24.09 -11.65
C ARG A 51 26.35 -22.72 -12.22
N PHE A 52 27.63 -22.60 -12.66
CA PHE A 52 28.11 -21.35 -13.24
C PHE A 52 27.37 -21.00 -14.55
N ALA A 53 27.24 -21.98 -15.49
CA ALA A 53 26.54 -21.77 -16.75
C ALA A 53 25.07 -21.41 -16.52
N ALA A 54 24.41 -22.08 -15.56
CA ALA A 54 23.04 -21.75 -15.16
C ALA A 54 22.89 -20.30 -14.69
N ARG A 55 23.80 -19.84 -13.82
CA ARG A 55 23.82 -18.45 -13.33
C ARG A 55 24.11 -17.46 -14.44
N PHE A 56 25.01 -17.78 -15.35
CA PHE A 56 25.32 -16.93 -16.50
C PHE A 56 24.11 -16.77 -17.42
N VAL A 57 23.41 -17.86 -17.77
CA VAL A 57 22.19 -17.81 -18.59
C VAL A 57 21.06 -17.02 -17.89
N SER A 58 20.89 -17.21 -16.58
CA SER A 58 19.94 -16.42 -15.78
C SER A 58 20.28 -14.93 -15.79
N HIS A 59 21.57 -14.58 -15.64
CA HIS A 59 22.02 -13.19 -15.68
C HIS A 59 21.81 -12.53 -17.06
N ALA A 60 22.09 -13.27 -18.14
CA ALA A 60 21.80 -12.82 -19.51
C ALA A 60 20.29 -12.58 -19.71
N GLY A 61 19.44 -13.48 -19.18
CA GLY A 61 17.99 -13.33 -19.20
C GLY A 61 17.54 -12.06 -18.48
N ARG A 62 18.06 -11.79 -17.26
CA ARG A 62 17.80 -10.57 -16.51
C ARG A 62 18.20 -9.31 -17.29
N PHE A 63 19.40 -9.30 -17.88
CA PHE A 63 19.89 -8.16 -18.64
C PHE A 63 18.98 -7.83 -19.84
N LEU A 64 18.45 -8.86 -20.53
CA LEU A 64 17.64 -8.69 -21.73
C LEU A 64 16.16 -8.38 -21.41
N THR A 65 15.64 -8.84 -20.26
CA THR A 65 14.21 -8.78 -19.97
C THR A 65 13.85 -7.88 -18.78
N GLY A 66 14.84 -7.50 -17.95
CA GLY A 66 14.60 -6.81 -16.69
C GLY A 66 13.97 -7.69 -15.60
N ILE A 67 13.89 -9.02 -15.82
CA ILE A 67 13.27 -10.01 -14.94
C ILE A 67 14.33 -10.95 -14.41
N GLU A 68 14.46 -11.06 -13.09
CA GLU A 68 15.39 -11.98 -12.45
C GLU A 68 14.67 -13.23 -11.97
N ILE A 69 15.05 -14.39 -12.50
CA ILE A 69 14.60 -15.69 -12.01
C ILE A 69 15.83 -16.53 -11.69
N HIS A 70 15.99 -16.90 -10.41
CA HIS A 70 17.10 -17.75 -10.03
C HIS A 70 16.99 -19.13 -10.67
N PRO A 71 18.07 -19.74 -11.18
CA PRO A 71 18.01 -21.05 -11.86
C PRO A 71 17.47 -22.17 -10.98
N GLY A 72 17.62 -22.08 -9.65
CA GLY A 72 17.10 -23.05 -8.69
C GLY A 72 15.59 -22.97 -8.45
N ALA A 73 14.95 -21.87 -8.82
CA ALA A 73 13.49 -21.72 -8.67
C ALA A 73 12.72 -22.75 -9.51
N ARG A 74 11.57 -23.15 -9.02
CA ARG A 74 10.66 -24.07 -9.74
C ARG A 74 9.46 -23.30 -10.26
N ILE A 75 9.28 -23.27 -11.57
CA ILE A 75 8.18 -22.54 -12.23
C ILE A 75 7.29 -23.53 -12.96
N GLY A 76 6.01 -23.47 -12.68
CA GLY A 76 4.98 -24.31 -13.29
C GLY A 76 4.70 -23.95 -14.76
N LYS A 77 3.56 -24.44 -15.26
CA LYS A 77 3.10 -24.22 -16.64
C LYS A 77 2.14 -23.05 -16.70
N ARG A 78 2.05 -22.42 -17.87
CA ARG A 78 1.10 -21.34 -18.18
C ARG A 78 1.22 -20.16 -17.21
N VAL A 79 2.42 -19.94 -16.68
CA VAL A 79 2.74 -18.76 -15.89
C VAL A 79 2.87 -17.58 -16.84
N VAL A 80 2.22 -16.48 -16.54
CA VAL A 80 2.29 -15.23 -17.30
C VAL A 80 2.96 -14.18 -16.43
N ILE A 81 4.03 -13.56 -16.96
CA ILE A 81 4.67 -12.41 -16.34
C ILE A 81 4.35 -11.22 -17.23
N ASP A 82 3.44 -10.38 -16.74
CA ASP A 82 2.95 -9.22 -17.47
C ASP A 82 3.73 -7.96 -17.07
N HIS A 83 4.14 -7.16 -18.07
CA HIS A 83 5.06 -6.01 -17.96
C HIS A 83 6.44 -6.34 -17.37
N GLY A 84 6.60 -7.28 -16.52
CA GLY A 84 7.74 -7.98 -15.97
C GLY A 84 8.90 -7.21 -15.38
N MET A 85 9.11 -5.93 -15.70
CA MET A 85 10.26 -5.14 -15.21
C MET A 85 10.34 -5.17 -13.69
N GLY A 86 11.54 -5.50 -13.15
CA GLY A 86 11.80 -5.54 -11.71
C GLY A 86 11.23 -6.75 -10.97
N VAL A 87 10.69 -7.75 -11.66
CA VAL A 87 10.31 -9.02 -11.04
C VAL A 87 11.57 -9.76 -10.57
N VAL A 88 11.54 -10.26 -9.33
CA VAL A 88 12.62 -11.06 -8.73
C VAL A 88 12.06 -12.34 -8.12
N ILE A 89 12.51 -13.49 -8.61
CA ILE A 89 12.13 -14.81 -8.09
C ILE A 89 13.37 -15.51 -7.53
N GLY A 90 13.41 -15.71 -6.22
CA GLY A 90 14.58 -16.25 -5.51
C GLY A 90 14.78 -17.76 -5.65
N GLU A 91 15.93 -18.25 -5.20
CA GLU A 91 16.45 -19.61 -5.45
C GLU A 91 15.50 -20.75 -5.08
N THR A 92 14.90 -20.70 -3.89
CA THR A 92 14.04 -21.77 -3.39
C THR A 92 12.55 -21.45 -3.56
N ALA A 93 12.20 -20.47 -4.41
CA ALA A 93 10.82 -20.17 -4.72
C ALA A 93 10.19 -21.28 -5.57
N GLU A 94 8.92 -21.54 -5.32
CA GLU A 94 8.10 -22.46 -6.09
C GLU A 94 6.87 -21.71 -6.58
N VAL A 95 6.61 -21.76 -7.88
CA VAL A 95 5.45 -21.12 -8.51
C VAL A 95 4.65 -22.20 -9.23
N GLY A 96 3.39 -22.30 -8.90
CA GLY A 96 2.45 -23.26 -9.48
C GLY A 96 2.07 -22.97 -10.94
N ASN A 97 1.02 -23.61 -11.40
CA ASN A 97 0.50 -23.45 -12.75
C ASN A 97 -0.48 -22.27 -12.83
N ASP A 98 -0.66 -21.71 -14.00
CA ASP A 98 -1.68 -20.68 -14.26
C ASP A 98 -1.53 -19.42 -13.38
N VAL A 99 -0.32 -19.12 -12.93
CA VAL A 99 -0.02 -17.96 -12.09
C VAL A 99 0.18 -16.72 -12.96
N LEU A 100 -0.38 -15.59 -12.52
CA LEU A 100 -0.19 -14.28 -13.14
C LEU A 100 0.66 -13.40 -12.23
N ILE A 101 1.76 -12.88 -12.77
CA ILE A 101 2.73 -12.05 -12.04
C ILE A 101 2.86 -10.72 -12.77
N TYR A 102 2.62 -9.63 -12.05
CA TYR A 102 2.82 -8.28 -12.59
C TYR A 102 4.21 -7.73 -12.28
N MET A 103 4.54 -6.59 -12.89
CA MET A 103 5.82 -5.88 -12.72
C MET A 103 6.19 -5.66 -11.24
N GLY A 104 7.48 -5.68 -10.93
CA GLY A 104 8.00 -5.35 -9.61
C GLY A 104 7.69 -6.37 -8.50
N VAL A 105 7.11 -7.52 -8.82
CA VAL A 105 6.85 -8.58 -7.83
C VAL A 105 8.16 -9.18 -7.33
N VAL A 106 8.28 -9.34 -6.00
CA VAL A 106 9.44 -9.95 -5.37
C VAL A 106 9.03 -11.19 -4.57
N LEU A 107 9.58 -12.37 -4.93
CA LEU A 107 9.51 -13.58 -4.14
C LEU A 107 10.83 -13.76 -3.40
N GLY A 108 10.93 -13.13 -2.22
CA GLY A 108 12.16 -12.95 -1.47
C GLY A 108 12.34 -13.93 -0.32
N GLY A 109 13.61 -14.16 0.06
CA GLY A 109 13.97 -14.96 1.22
C GLY A 109 14.18 -14.11 2.48
N THR A 110 14.03 -14.71 3.66
CA THR A 110 14.24 -14.05 4.95
C THR A 110 15.38 -14.68 5.77
N ALA A 111 15.92 -15.82 5.33
CA ALA A 111 17.05 -16.48 5.99
C ALA A 111 18.33 -16.38 5.13
N LEU A 112 19.49 -16.34 5.80
CA LEU A 112 20.81 -16.36 5.18
C LEU A 112 21.36 -17.79 4.99
N GLU A 113 20.67 -18.78 5.51
CA GLU A 113 21.03 -20.18 5.42
C GLU A 113 20.58 -20.82 4.10
N ASN A 114 21.22 -21.91 3.70
CA ASN A 114 20.89 -22.66 2.48
C ASN A 114 19.75 -23.67 2.75
N ILE A 115 18.58 -23.12 3.12
CA ILE A 115 17.33 -23.85 3.40
C ILE A 115 16.20 -23.31 2.50
N LYS A 116 15.02 -23.89 2.60
CA LYS A 116 13.80 -23.30 2.02
C LYS A 116 13.56 -21.95 2.69
N ARG A 117 13.80 -20.84 1.96
CA ARG A 117 13.70 -19.46 2.45
C ARG A 117 12.85 -18.53 1.60
N HIS A 118 12.39 -19.01 0.45
CA HIS A 118 11.52 -18.27 -0.46
C HIS A 118 10.12 -18.86 -0.50
N PRO A 119 9.10 -18.09 -0.93
CA PRO A 119 7.71 -18.53 -0.88
C PRO A 119 7.37 -19.65 -1.87
N THR A 120 6.26 -20.32 -1.55
CA THR A 120 5.56 -21.25 -2.43
C THR A 120 4.24 -20.64 -2.86
N ILE A 121 4.06 -20.47 -4.16
CA ILE A 121 2.87 -19.87 -4.80
C ILE A 121 2.04 -21.00 -5.40
N GLY A 122 0.80 -21.12 -4.97
CA GLY A 122 -0.15 -22.12 -5.49
C GLY A 122 -0.61 -21.86 -6.92
N ASP A 123 -1.40 -22.78 -7.47
CA ASP A 123 -1.95 -22.66 -8.82
C ASP A 123 -2.96 -21.52 -8.92
N GLY A 124 -3.01 -20.83 -10.05
CA GLY A 124 -4.00 -19.80 -10.34
C GLY A 124 -3.89 -18.52 -9.48
N VAL A 125 -2.78 -18.34 -8.77
CA VAL A 125 -2.54 -17.16 -7.95
C VAL A 125 -2.29 -15.93 -8.83
N ILE A 126 -2.74 -14.77 -8.36
CA ILE A 126 -2.47 -13.48 -8.99
C ILE A 126 -1.62 -12.64 -8.04
N LEU A 127 -0.46 -12.17 -8.52
CA LEU A 127 0.44 -11.29 -7.81
C LEU A 127 0.42 -9.91 -8.45
N GLY A 128 -0.20 -8.94 -7.77
CA GLY A 128 -0.33 -7.56 -8.24
C GLY A 128 1.00 -6.82 -8.32
N SER A 129 1.04 -5.74 -9.11
CA SER A 129 2.25 -4.94 -9.35
C SER A 129 2.92 -4.50 -8.05
N GLY A 130 4.25 -4.70 -7.95
CA GLY A 130 5.01 -4.33 -6.76
C GLY A 130 4.71 -5.15 -5.51
N ALA A 131 3.98 -6.26 -5.60
CA ALA A 131 3.74 -7.13 -4.46
C ALA A 131 5.04 -7.81 -4.01
N ILE A 132 5.27 -7.85 -2.70
CA ILE A 132 6.47 -8.43 -2.08
C ILE A 132 6.04 -9.58 -1.17
N VAL A 133 6.47 -10.79 -1.47
CA VAL A 133 6.19 -11.99 -0.67
C VAL A 133 7.49 -12.50 -0.08
N LEU A 134 7.60 -12.53 1.25
CA LEU A 134 8.84 -12.79 1.97
C LEU A 134 8.76 -14.04 2.84
N GLY A 135 9.81 -14.86 2.76
CA GLY A 135 10.00 -16.02 3.61
C GLY A 135 9.43 -17.31 3.05
N PRO A 136 9.59 -18.43 3.77
CA PRO A 136 9.14 -19.76 3.35
C PRO A 136 7.63 -19.95 3.60
N ILE A 137 6.84 -18.97 3.20
CA ILE A 137 5.39 -18.94 3.34
C ILE A 137 4.69 -19.52 2.12
N THR A 138 3.42 -19.89 2.26
CA THR A 138 2.60 -20.42 1.18
C THR A 138 1.47 -19.44 0.84
N ILE A 139 1.35 -19.10 -0.44
CA ILE A 139 0.18 -18.43 -0.99
C ILE A 139 -0.69 -19.51 -1.62
N GLY A 140 -1.87 -19.74 -1.04
CA GLY A 140 -2.78 -20.82 -1.44
C GLY A 140 -3.32 -20.63 -2.86
N SER A 141 -3.71 -21.74 -3.51
CA SER A 141 -4.20 -21.72 -4.89
C SER A 141 -5.40 -20.77 -5.06
N GLY A 142 -5.42 -20.05 -6.17
CA GLY A 142 -6.47 -19.07 -6.49
C GLY A 142 -6.46 -17.80 -5.62
N ALA A 143 -5.50 -17.66 -4.70
CA ALA A 143 -5.38 -16.44 -3.89
C ALA A 143 -4.93 -15.24 -4.74
N LYS A 144 -5.22 -14.04 -4.26
CA LYS A 144 -4.85 -12.78 -4.91
C LYS A 144 -4.05 -11.91 -3.96
N VAL A 145 -2.90 -11.44 -4.40
CA VAL A 145 -2.08 -10.48 -3.67
C VAL A 145 -2.23 -9.12 -4.34
N GLY A 146 -2.75 -8.14 -3.62
CA GLY A 146 -2.97 -6.80 -4.14
C GLY A 146 -1.67 -6.07 -4.47
N ALA A 147 -1.74 -5.08 -5.35
CA ALA A 147 -0.60 -4.26 -5.74
C ALA A 147 0.04 -3.58 -4.52
N GLY A 148 1.39 -3.52 -4.49
CA GLY A 148 2.15 -2.91 -3.41
C GLY A 148 2.05 -3.61 -2.04
N SER A 149 1.43 -4.77 -1.96
CA SER A 149 1.28 -5.49 -0.68
C SER A 149 2.56 -6.20 -0.26
N VAL A 150 2.85 -6.22 1.05
CA VAL A 150 3.98 -6.95 1.64
C VAL A 150 3.46 -8.12 2.48
N VAL A 151 3.61 -9.33 1.96
CA VAL A 151 3.07 -10.55 2.57
C VAL A 151 4.18 -11.31 3.28
N VAL A 152 4.04 -11.47 4.59
CA VAL A 152 5.01 -12.15 5.48
C VAL A 152 4.39 -13.34 6.24
N ARG A 153 3.16 -13.70 5.92
CA ARG A 153 2.43 -14.83 6.50
C ARG A 153 1.71 -15.60 5.40
N SER A 154 1.53 -16.90 5.60
CA SER A 154 0.80 -17.73 4.64
C SER A 154 -0.64 -17.24 4.42
N VAL A 155 -1.09 -17.35 3.17
CA VAL A 155 -2.41 -16.92 2.71
C VAL A 155 -3.23 -18.15 2.32
N PRO A 156 -4.47 -18.31 2.83
CA PRO A 156 -5.34 -19.43 2.47
C PRO A 156 -5.70 -19.44 0.98
N PRO A 157 -6.09 -20.60 0.42
CA PRO A 157 -6.60 -20.67 -0.96
C PRO A 157 -7.80 -19.75 -1.17
N GLY A 158 -7.84 -19.08 -2.35
CA GLY A 158 -8.92 -18.20 -2.76
C GLY A 158 -9.00 -16.86 -2.03
N ALA A 159 -8.17 -16.64 -1.00
CA ALA A 159 -8.19 -15.40 -0.24
C ALA A 159 -7.52 -14.24 -0.99
N THR A 160 -7.98 -13.03 -0.72
CA THR A 160 -7.33 -11.80 -1.19
C THR A 160 -6.56 -11.17 -0.04
N VAL A 161 -5.30 -10.80 -0.27
CA VAL A 161 -4.45 -10.11 0.72
C VAL A 161 -4.00 -8.76 0.18
N VAL A 162 -4.08 -7.72 1.04
CA VAL A 162 -3.72 -6.33 0.67
C VAL A 162 -3.00 -5.62 1.81
N GLY A 163 -2.19 -4.63 1.47
CA GLY A 163 -1.58 -3.68 2.41
C GLY A 163 -0.18 -4.06 2.90
N VAL A 164 0.38 -3.22 3.78
CA VAL A 164 1.72 -3.36 4.40
C VAL A 164 1.59 -3.18 5.91
N PRO A 165 1.74 -4.24 6.72
CA PRO A 165 1.83 -5.66 6.32
C PRO A 165 0.52 -6.19 5.71
N GLY A 166 0.64 -7.18 4.82
CA GLY A 166 -0.51 -7.77 4.12
C GLY A 166 -1.53 -8.39 5.08
N ARG A 167 -2.80 -8.03 4.92
CA ARG A 167 -3.94 -8.55 5.67
C ARG A 167 -4.95 -9.17 4.72
N ILE A 168 -5.56 -10.27 5.14
CA ILE A 168 -6.63 -10.91 4.35
C ILE A 168 -7.82 -9.95 4.35
N ALA A 169 -8.24 -9.53 3.14
CA ALA A 169 -9.49 -8.82 2.95
C ALA A 169 -10.65 -9.77 3.26
N GLY A 170 -11.64 -9.30 4.06
CA GLY A 170 -12.73 -10.12 4.57
C GLY A 170 -13.53 -10.86 3.50
N PRO A 171 -14.46 -11.75 3.89
CA PRO A 171 -15.20 -12.58 2.96
C PRO A 171 -15.94 -11.72 1.93
N GLU A 172 -15.85 -12.13 0.67
CA GLU A 172 -16.57 -11.49 -0.43
C GLU A 172 -18.06 -11.31 -0.03
N CYS A 173 -18.49 -10.07 0.16
CA CYS A 173 -19.90 -9.75 0.01
C CYS A 173 -20.23 -10.04 -1.47
N LYS A 174 -20.84 -11.20 -1.75
CA LYS A 174 -21.47 -11.44 -3.04
C LYS A 174 -22.56 -10.38 -3.18
N PRO A 175 -22.54 -9.54 -4.21
CA PRO A 175 -23.70 -8.71 -4.50
C PRO A 175 -24.82 -9.64 -4.94
N GLU A 176 -25.86 -9.82 -4.10
CA GLU A 176 -27.13 -10.37 -4.52
C GLU A 176 -27.78 -9.34 -5.46
N GLY A 177 -27.71 -9.59 -6.75
CA GLY A 177 -28.34 -8.75 -7.76
C GLY A 177 -27.76 -9.07 -9.14
N GLY A 178 -28.53 -9.79 -9.98
CA GLY A 178 -28.15 -10.20 -11.32
C GLY A 178 -27.88 -9.03 -12.27
N GLY A 179 -26.62 -8.63 -12.35
CA GLY A 179 -26.08 -7.82 -13.43
C GLY A 179 -25.23 -8.70 -14.35
N PRO A 180 -24.96 -8.28 -15.61
CA PRO A 180 -24.22 -9.07 -16.56
C PRO A 180 -22.84 -9.41 -15.98
N LYS A 181 -22.43 -10.68 -16.21
CA LYS A 181 -21.13 -11.21 -15.83
C LYS A 181 -20.03 -10.35 -16.46
N VAL A 182 -19.48 -9.42 -15.69
CA VAL A 182 -18.21 -8.78 -16.00
C VAL A 182 -17.14 -9.76 -15.55
N GLU A 183 -16.78 -10.65 -16.45
CA GLU A 183 -15.64 -11.54 -16.28
C GLU A 183 -14.37 -10.69 -16.14
N GLU A 184 -13.72 -10.87 -15.01
CA GLU A 184 -12.27 -10.69 -14.81
C GLU A 184 -11.63 -9.31 -15.09
N GLN A 185 -12.32 -8.23 -14.88
CA GLN A 185 -11.58 -7.02 -14.52
C GLN A 185 -11.18 -7.16 -13.05
N MET A 186 -9.88 -7.35 -12.78
CA MET A 186 -9.34 -7.32 -11.44
C MET A 186 -9.59 -5.93 -10.84
N PRO A 187 -10.66 -5.74 -10.03
CA PRO A 187 -10.81 -4.48 -9.32
C PRO A 187 -9.66 -4.46 -8.33
N ASP A 188 -8.91 -3.39 -8.33
CA ASP A 188 -7.87 -3.16 -7.34
C ASP A 188 -8.47 -3.47 -5.95
N PRO A 189 -7.95 -4.48 -5.22
CA PRO A 189 -8.47 -4.84 -3.90
C PRO A 189 -8.49 -3.63 -2.97
N MET A 190 -7.62 -2.66 -3.19
CA MET A 190 -7.55 -1.41 -2.46
C MET A 190 -8.77 -0.52 -2.72
N LEU A 191 -9.23 -0.44 -3.97
CA LEU A 191 -10.47 0.30 -4.31
C LEU A 191 -11.70 -0.34 -3.67
N ARG A 192 -11.78 -1.68 -3.60
CA ARG A 192 -12.90 -2.37 -2.90
C ARG A 192 -12.86 -2.13 -1.38
N VAL A 193 -11.67 -2.20 -0.77
CA VAL A 193 -11.53 -1.90 0.65
C VAL A 193 -11.86 -0.44 0.93
N MET A 194 -11.38 0.50 0.10
CA MET A 194 -11.73 1.91 0.24
C MET A 194 -13.22 2.17 0.06
N SER A 195 -13.87 1.58 -0.95
CA SER A 195 -15.33 1.73 -1.12
C SER A 195 -16.10 1.15 0.06
N SER A 196 -15.70 -0.02 0.58
CA SER A 196 -16.34 -0.62 1.76
C SER A 196 -16.14 0.21 3.03
N LEU A 197 -14.99 0.86 3.18
CA LEU A 197 -14.73 1.78 4.30
C LEU A 197 -15.55 3.07 4.17
N LEU A 198 -15.67 3.63 2.97
CA LEU A 198 -16.52 4.79 2.69
C LEU A 198 -18.01 4.46 2.96
N ASP A 199 -18.48 3.30 2.52
CA ASP A 199 -19.86 2.86 2.80
C ASP A 199 -20.10 2.68 4.30
N ARG A 200 -19.12 2.17 5.03
CA ARG A 200 -19.21 2.02 6.48
C ARG A 200 -19.19 3.38 7.18
N GLN A 201 -18.38 4.31 6.73
CA GLN A 201 -18.34 5.68 7.23
C GLN A 201 -19.68 6.37 6.99
N ASN A 202 -20.23 6.32 5.79
CA ASN A 202 -21.53 6.91 5.46
C ASN A 202 -22.67 6.34 6.34
N ARG A 203 -22.68 5.02 6.57
CA ARG A 203 -23.67 4.38 7.48
C ARG A 203 -23.50 4.81 8.94
N LEU A 204 -22.27 5.07 9.40
CA LEU A 204 -22.02 5.59 10.73
C LEU A 204 -22.49 7.03 10.86
N GLU A 205 -22.25 7.86 9.86
CA GLU A 205 -22.73 9.24 9.81
C GLU A 205 -24.25 9.32 9.77
N GLU A 206 -24.94 8.45 9.00
CA GLU A 206 -26.39 8.36 9.00
C GLU A 206 -26.95 7.97 10.37
N LYS A 207 -26.31 6.98 11.03
CA LYS A 207 -26.70 6.59 12.39
C LYS A 207 -26.49 7.71 13.41
N LEU A 208 -25.38 8.45 13.28
CA LEU A 208 -25.08 9.60 14.14
C LEU A 208 -26.15 10.68 13.98
N ARG A 209 -26.50 11.04 12.74
CA ARG A 209 -27.56 12.01 12.44
C ARG A 209 -28.93 11.54 12.97
N ALA A 210 -29.22 10.25 12.84
CA ALA A 210 -30.48 9.68 13.39
C ALA A 210 -30.52 9.76 14.91
N VAL A 211 -29.39 9.51 15.60
CA VAL A 211 -29.29 9.66 17.06
C VAL A 211 -29.39 11.13 17.48
N GLU A 212 -28.74 12.03 16.75
CA GLU A 212 -28.83 13.48 17.00
C GLU A 212 -30.24 14.01 16.83
N GLN A 213 -31.03 13.51 15.86
CA GLN A 213 -32.43 13.88 15.64
C GLN A 213 -33.37 13.23 16.65
N ALA A 214 -33.02 12.08 17.21
CA ALA A 214 -33.84 11.37 18.21
C ALA A 214 -33.58 11.84 19.64
N LEU A 215 -32.53 12.59 19.91
CA LEU A 215 -32.27 13.20 21.21
C LEU A 215 -33.22 14.39 21.41
N PRO A 216 -34.10 14.36 22.41
CA PRO A 216 -34.96 15.50 22.70
C PRO A 216 -34.09 16.71 23.03
N ALA A 217 -34.43 17.87 22.44
CA ALA A 217 -33.83 19.13 22.79
C ALA A 217 -34.06 19.45 24.26
N THR A 218 -33.16 19.06 25.12
CA THR A 218 -33.21 19.43 26.54
C THR A 218 -32.82 20.91 26.62
N PRO A 219 -33.68 21.78 27.19
CA PRO A 219 -33.35 23.16 27.45
C PRO A 219 -32.16 23.21 28.43
N GLY A 220 -30.98 23.59 27.94
CA GLY A 220 -29.73 23.60 28.70
C GLY A 220 -28.56 22.91 28.03
N ALA A 221 -28.77 22.09 26.97
CA ALA A 221 -27.70 21.40 26.25
C ALA A 221 -26.82 22.36 25.41
N GLU A 222 -27.35 23.50 24.98
CA GLU A 222 -26.58 24.53 24.28
C GLU A 222 -25.57 25.24 25.20
N SER A 223 -25.91 25.44 26.47
CA SER A 223 -25.01 26.07 27.45
C SER A 223 -23.87 25.11 27.90
N LEU A 224 -24.09 23.80 27.84
CA LEU A 224 -23.06 22.79 28.14
C LEU A 224 -22.15 22.48 26.93
N ARG A 225 -22.62 22.66 25.70
CA ARG A 225 -21.78 22.56 24.49
C ARG A 225 -20.79 23.74 24.33
N ALA A 226 -21.10 24.89 24.90
CA ALA A 226 -20.21 26.07 24.88
C ALA A 226 -19.07 26.01 25.90
N SER A 227 -18.96 24.97 26.73
CA SER A 227 -18.15 25.06 27.95
C SER A 227 -16.87 24.22 27.95
N TYR A 228 -16.60 23.39 26.93
CA TYR A 228 -15.34 22.61 26.93
C TYR A 228 -14.77 22.37 25.53
N VAL A 229 -14.26 23.44 24.89
CA VAL A 229 -13.24 23.24 23.86
C VAL A 229 -11.96 22.82 24.57
N CYS A 230 -11.46 21.60 24.31
CA CYS A 230 -10.22 21.19 24.92
C CYS A 230 -9.04 21.42 23.97
N GLU A 231 -7.86 21.63 24.52
CA GLU A 231 -6.61 21.85 23.79
C GLU A 231 -6.37 20.76 22.75
N SER A 232 -6.72 19.49 23.05
CA SER A 232 -6.54 18.36 22.16
C SER A 232 -7.33 18.49 20.85
N GLN A 233 -8.52 19.09 20.88
CA GLN A 233 -9.35 19.33 19.68
C GLN A 233 -8.70 20.36 18.76
N ILE A 234 -8.19 21.46 19.33
CA ILE A 234 -7.48 22.48 18.56
C ILE A 234 -6.18 21.91 17.99
N ARG A 235 -5.46 21.12 18.77
CA ARG A 235 -4.21 20.48 18.36
C ARG A 235 -4.42 19.50 17.20
N GLU A 236 -5.54 18.75 17.19
CA GLU A 236 -5.88 17.82 16.10
C GLU A 236 -6.22 18.58 14.80
N VAL A 237 -6.96 19.68 14.90
CA VAL A 237 -7.26 20.53 13.72
C VAL A 237 -5.99 21.20 13.17
N LEU A 238 -5.04 21.53 14.03
CA LEU A 238 -3.75 22.12 13.61
C LEU A 238 -2.84 21.14 12.87
N LYS A 239 -3.03 19.83 12.98
CA LYS A 239 -2.33 18.82 12.14
C LYS A 239 -2.74 18.89 10.66
N GLU A 240 -3.83 19.54 10.33
CA GLU A 240 -4.21 19.77 8.94
C GLU A 240 -3.45 20.95 8.30
N VAL A 241 -2.71 21.71 9.08
CA VAL A 241 -1.88 22.83 8.59
C VAL A 241 -0.48 22.31 8.32
N ILE A 242 -0.12 22.22 7.06
CA ILE A 242 1.17 21.69 6.59
C ILE A 242 2.11 22.86 6.29
N ASP A 243 3.33 22.80 6.80
CA ASP A 243 4.40 23.72 6.42
C ASP A 243 4.82 23.41 4.97
N PRO A 244 4.66 24.35 4.02
CA PRO A 244 4.94 24.12 2.62
C PRO A 244 6.43 23.96 2.28
N GLU A 245 7.32 24.41 3.15
CA GLU A 245 8.78 24.27 2.96
C GLU A 245 9.26 22.87 3.35
N VAL A 246 8.63 22.27 4.39
CA VAL A 246 9.08 20.99 4.95
C VAL A 246 8.13 19.84 4.60
N GLY A 247 6.85 20.15 4.26
CA GLY A 247 5.85 19.13 3.92
C GLY A 247 5.36 18.30 5.12
N ILE A 248 5.57 18.80 6.36
CA ILE A 248 5.14 18.19 7.62
C ILE A 248 4.15 19.13 8.29
N ASP A 249 3.18 18.60 9.06
CA ASP A 249 2.25 19.44 9.79
C ASP A 249 2.94 20.19 10.93
N ILE A 250 2.39 21.36 11.26
CA ILE A 250 3.00 22.29 12.23
C ILE A 250 3.04 21.77 13.67
N VAL A 251 2.21 20.76 14.00
CA VAL A 251 2.18 20.11 15.31
C VAL A 251 3.32 19.11 15.43
N ASP A 252 3.45 18.21 14.44
CA ASP A 252 4.52 17.21 14.39
C ASP A 252 5.88 17.86 14.16
N LEU A 253 5.93 19.01 13.45
CA LEU A 253 7.13 19.81 13.29
C LEU A 253 7.54 20.54 14.60
N GLY A 254 6.67 20.52 15.62
CA GLY A 254 6.93 21.13 16.92
C GLY A 254 6.91 22.65 16.91
N LEU A 255 6.21 23.28 15.95
CA LEU A 255 6.07 24.73 15.89
C LEU A 255 5.08 25.26 16.93
N ILE A 256 4.09 24.47 17.35
CA ILE A 256 3.13 24.86 18.37
C ILE A 256 3.72 24.62 19.76
N LYS A 257 3.89 25.71 20.53
CA LYS A 257 4.43 25.66 21.88
C LYS A 257 3.34 25.37 22.90
N ASP A 258 2.29 26.17 22.92
CA ASP A 258 1.14 26.04 23.80
C ASP A 258 -0.11 26.64 23.18
N ILE A 259 -1.26 26.20 23.67
CA ILE A 259 -2.59 26.64 23.28
C ILE A 259 -3.33 27.04 24.54
N VAL A 260 -3.68 28.33 24.66
CA VAL A 260 -4.42 28.88 25.82
C VAL A 260 -5.85 29.15 25.39
N ILE A 261 -6.82 28.54 26.05
CA ILE A 261 -8.25 28.73 25.79
C ILE A 261 -8.89 29.50 26.95
N THR A 262 -9.51 30.63 26.64
CA THR A 262 -10.23 31.42 27.61
C THR A 262 -11.62 31.77 27.09
N GLY A 263 -12.62 31.02 27.57
CA GLY A 263 -13.99 31.11 27.06
C GLY A 263 -14.09 30.71 25.57
N ASN A 264 -14.50 31.65 24.72
CA ASN A 264 -14.62 31.48 23.27
C ASN A 264 -13.39 31.96 22.47
N ARG A 265 -12.29 32.29 23.16
CA ARG A 265 -11.04 32.74 22.56
C ARG A 265 -9.93 31.73 22.72
N ALA A 266 -9.24 31.44 21.61
CA ALA A 266 -8.03 30.61 21.59
C ALA A 266 -6.80 31.46 21.25
N GLU A 267 -5.76 31.38 22.07
CA GLU A 267 -4.45 31.97 21.82
C GLU A 267 -3.48 30.84 21.52
N ILE A 268 -2.81 30.91 20.35
CA ILE A 268 -1.90 29.89 19.85
C ILE A 268 -0.50 30.47 19.81
N ASN A 269 0.38 29.98 20.66
CA ASN A 269 1.76 30.41 20.75
C ASN A 269 2.63 29.48 19.92
N MET A 270 3.31 30.02 18.88
CA MET A 270 4.14 29.26 17.98
C MET A 270 5.56 29.81 17.85
N VAL A 271 6.49 28.97 17.49
CA VAL A 271 7.87 29.30 17.12
C VAL A 271 8.08 29.02 15.63
N LEU A 272 9.05 29.71 15.03
CA LEU A 272 9.38 29.53 13.62
C LEU A 272 10.70 28.77 13.45
N THR A 273 10.83 27.98 12.40
CA THR A 273 12.09 27.31 12.02
C THR A 273 13.18 28.33 11.63
N SER A 274 12.79 29.49 11.12
CA SER A 274 13.68 30.60 10.73
C SER A 274 13.04 31.93 11.06
N LYS A 275 13.84 32.90 11.62
CA LYS A 275 13.38 34.25 11.94
C LYS A 275 12.90 35.06 10.72
N ALA A 276 13.26 34.65 9.53
CA ALA A 276 12.90 35.32 8.26
C ALA A 276 11.99 34.43 7.35
N CYS A 277 11.09 33.64 7.94
CA CYS A 277 10.17 32.83 7.17
C CYS A 277 9.20 33.71 6.37
N PRO A 278 9.23 33.72 5.03
CA PRO A 278 8.35 34.57 4.22
C PRO A 278 6.88 34.11 4.24
N LEU A 279 6.59 32.92 4.80
CA LEU A 279 5.28 32.30 4.83
C LEU A 279 4.53 32.45 6.16
N VAL A 280 5.05 33.26 7.08
CA VAL A 280 4.50 33.47 8.44
C VAL A 280 3.05 33.93 8.39
N ASP A 281 2.73 34.91 7.53
CA ASP A 281 1.36 35.42 7.39
C ASP A 281 0.43 34.36 6.85
N HIS A 282 0.89 33.58 5.88
CA HIS A 282 0.12 32.48 5.29
C HIS A 282 -0.19 31.37 6.30
N LEU A 283 0.79 30.95 7.10
CA LEU A 283 0.60 29.95 8.15
C LEU A 283 -0.34 30.49 9.24
N SER A 284 -0.15 31.74 9.67
CA SER A 284 -1.02 32.37 10.66
C SER A 284 -2.47 32.45 10.21
N ASP A 285 -2.72 32.76 8.93
CA ASP A 285 -4.06 32.80 8.36
C ASP A 285 -4.68 31.39 8.19
N GLN A 286 -3.88 30.37 7.89
CA GLN A 286 -4.37 28.99 7.89
C GLN A 286 -4.76 28.52 9.28
N ILE A 287 -3.91 28.78 10.28
CA ILE A 287 -4.19 28.46 11.68
C ILE A 287 -5.49 29.12 12.14
N ARG A 288 -5.65 30.44 11.89
CA ARG A 288 -6.88 31.17 12.27
C ARG A 288 -8.12 30.54 11.63
N ARG A 289 -8.10 30.29 10.33
CA ARG A 289 -9.24 29.70 9.60
C ARG A 289 -9.61 28.32 10.12
N LYS A 290 -8.63 27.48 10.41
CA LYS A 290 -8.88 26.12 10.90
C LYS A 290 -9.41 26.12 12.33
N VAL A 291 -8.85 26.92 13.22
CA VAL A 291 -9.25 26.98 14.63
C VAL A 291 -10.61 27.68 14.81
N LEU A 292 -10.95 28.68 13.99
CA LEU A 292 -12.29 29.28 13.95
C LEU A 292 -13.38 28.28 13.52
N GLY A 293 -13.01 27.19 12.82
CA GLY A 293 -13.92 26.09 12.50
C GLY A 293 -14.24 25.16 13.69
N VAL A 294 -13.55 25.30 14.81
CA VAL A 294 -13.80 24.52 16.01
C VAL A 294 -15.01 25.08 16.75
N CYS A 295 -16.01 24.24 16.99
CA CYS A 295 -17.26 24.63 17.64
C CYS A 295 -16.98 25.23 19.04
N GLY A 296 -17.40 26.47 19.27
CA GLY A 296 -17.19 27.19 20.55
C GLY A 296 -16.02 28.19 20.53
N ILE A 297 -15.24 28.30 19.44
CA ILE A 297 -14.22 29.33 19.28
C ILE A 297 -14.72 30.42 18.35
N GLU A 298 -14.72 31.68 18.80
CA GLU A 298 -15.13 32.85 18.03
C GLU A 298 -13.95 33.80 17.75
N GLN A 299 -12.90 33.71 18.56
CA GLN A 299 -11.71 34.55 18.42
C GLN A 299 -10.44 33.71 18.46
N VAL A 300 -9.54 33.93 17.52
CA VAL A 300 -8.24 33.27 17.46
C VAL A 300 -7.13 34.29 17.33
N GLU A 301 -6.20 34.24 18.27
CA GLU A 301 -4.94 35.01 18.22
C GLU A 301 -3.78 34.08 18.02
N VAL A 302 -2.94 34.35 17.01
CA VAL A 302 -1.69 33.61 16.78
C VAL A 302 -0.53 34.51 17.17
N ARG A 303 0.28 34.07 18.11
CA ARG A 303 1.48 34.78 18.58
C ARG A 303 2.73 34.03 18.19
N ILE A 304 3.63 34.73 17.55
CA ILE A 304 4.96 34.23 17.21
C ILE A 304 5.90 34.59 18.30
N LEU A 305 6.53 33.58 18.90
CA LEU A 305 7.49 33.79 19.99
C LEU A 305 8.87 33.95 19.39
N ASP A 306 9.65 34.92 19.97
CA ASP A 306 11.06 35.12 19.60
C ASP A 306 11.99 34.11 20.32
N GLU A 307 11.64 32.82 20.20
CA GLU A 307 12.42 31.72 20.74
C GLU A 307 12.96 30.89 19.58
N PRO A 308 14.20 30.37 19.67
CA PRO A 308 14.74 29.51 18.63
C PRO A 308 14.01 28.17 18.63
N TRP A 309 13.60 27.72 17.44
CA TRP A 309 13.16 26.34 17.21
C TRP A 309 14.36 25.40 17.36
N ASN A 310 14.16 24.21 17.96
CA ASN A 310 15.20 23.20 18.04
C ASN A 310 14.67 21.79 17.69
N TRP A 311 15.56 20.90 17.22
CA TRP A 311 15.27 19.54 16.83
C TRP A 311 14.82 18.63 17.98
N ASP A 312 15.16 18.97 19.23
CA ASP A 312 14.78 18.16 20.40
C ASP A 312 13.26 18.15 20.64
N ARG A 313 12.57 19.19 20.22
CA ARG A 313 11.10 19.25 20.29
C ARG A 313 10.44 18.30 19.30
N PHE A 314 10.99 18.17 18.11
CA PHE A 314 10.52 17.23 17.07
C PHE A 314 10.67 15.76 17.51
N VAL A 315 11.76 15.41 18.16
CA VAL A 315 12.04 14.03 18.63
C VAL A 315 11.23 13.67 19.88
N LYS A 316 11.04 14.59 20.81
CA LYS A 316 10.29 14.36 22.06
C LYS A 316 8.80 14.10 21.83
N GLN A 317 8.18 14.79 20.90
CA GLN A 317 6.77 14.56 20.56
C GLN A 317 6.53 13.20 19.90
N ARG A 318 7.48 12.69 19.09
CA ARG A 318 7.42 11.31 18.55
C ARG A 318 7.61 10.22 19.62
N ALA A 319 8.37 10.48 20.67
CA ALA A 319 8.58 9.53 21.76
C ALA A 319 7.33 9.35 22.64
N SER A 320 6.57 10.42 22.91
CA SER A 320 5.32 10.34 23.68
C SER A 320 4.16 9.61 22.94
N LEU A 321 4.23 9.50 21.62
CA LEU A 321 3.26 8.72 20.80
C LEU A 321 3.60 7.24 20.70
N ARG A 322 4.75 6.78 21.23
CA ARG A 322 5.15 5.36 21.27
C ARG A 322 4.82 4.66 22.58
N GLU A 323 4.35 5.39 23.59
CA GLU A 323 3.99 4.85 24.93
C GLU A 323 2.46 4.78 25.16
N ILE A 324 1.63 5.02 24.14
CA ILE A 324 0.19 4.74 24.11
C ILE A 324 -0.08 3.67 23.04
#